data_fe870fb1a684b412214a0e5ee7ea4453
#
_entry.id   fe870fb1a684b412214a0e5ee7ea4453
#
_cell.length_a   1.000
_cell.length_b   1.000
_cell.length_c   1.000
_cell.angle_alpha   90.00
_cell.angle_beta   90.00
_cell.angle_gamma   90.00
#
_symmetry.space_group_name_H-M   'P 1'
#
loop_
_entity.id
_entity.type
_entity.pdbx_description
1 polymer ?
#
loop_
_entity_poly.entity_id
_entity_poly.type
_entity_poly.pdbx_seq_one_letter_code
_entity_poly.pdbx_strand_id
1 'polypeptide(L)'
;MKNKAAEVGEKVGKTGKATGAKGKSSGKKKGEKRTKQKQPRRAAQKYNPYICPDGMSLEDWQRALRCQAAMRDDHLAVQAPDKAGDPFKVVNIKKQTEHLVEYYGPKSEYNVCSCLDFKTSGLGTCKHIEAIGIAADGRYARKRYAKPSENKLYIDYVEGRRIRLMSRGENGESIKRLSLDYGFDEEGYVLEREGIHEKIVEFIAKARDIDPGFVTTDETLDIIITLRQNKARKKVLEDKYTSSSLDGLLKASLYPYQREGIKFGFEHGRVLIADEMGLGKTIQGIGVAELLMREGFVNNVLVVCPTSLKYQWKREIERFSGKDAEIVEGNLMQRRKIYGFDVPYRICSYNSMLHDVKGGTDIKADLIIYDEVQRLKNWDTQIAKAARSLKSDYVVALSGTPLENKITELYSVMELVDQYALAPYYKFIADTTERDATGRVVGYRNLNHIAERLAPYLIRRRKKDVALQMPPRTDKTLFVPMTKEQMEIHSENQFTVARLIEKWRRTMFLSEKDRKKLLMSLSIMRMVCDSTFVLDQRSRHDTKIAETMHIIDEMISNGDEKVVIFSQWERMLRIMAQSLDKEKIGYRFLHGGVPSAKRPELIEDFLENPQCRVFLSTDAGST
;
A
#
# COMPACT_ATOMS: atom_id res chain seq x y z
N MET A 1 -34.09 -37.94 18.41
CA MET A 1 -34.35 -39.21 17.74
C MET A 1 -33.12 -39.49 16.89
N LYS A 2 -32.22 -40.30 17.34
CA LYS A 2 -31.99 -41.73 17.05
C LYS A 2 -31.54 -41.90 15.61
N ASN A 3 -30.46 -42.50 15.19
CA ASN A 3 -29.44 -43.39 15.80
C ASN A 3 -28.42 -43.63 14.72
N LYS A 4 -27.12 -43.70 14.99
CA LYS A 4 -26.30 -44.90 15.21
C LYS A 4 -26.24 -45.83 13.96
N ALA A 5 -25.19 -46.42 13.52
CA ALA A 5 -23.93 -46.87 14.12
C ALA A 5 -23.11 -47.47 12.98
N ALA A 6 -21.78 -47.37 12.95
CA ALA A 6 -20.85 -48.41 13.44
C ALA A 6 -20.82 -49.64 12.51
N GLU A 7 -19.78 -50.24 12.15
CA GLU A 7 -18.51 -50.67 12.66
C GLU A 7 -17.94 -51.74 11.72
N VAL A 8 -16.66 -51.88 11.69
CA VAL A 8 -15.80 -53.04 11.94
C VAL A 8 -15.58 -53.98 10.72
N GLY A 9 -14.40 -54.26 10.29
CA GLY A 9 -13.25 -54.93 10.82
C GLY A 9 -12.66 -55.74 9.73
N GLU A 10 -11.52 -55.91 9.74
CA GLU A 10 -10.44 -56.78 10.17
C GLU A 10 -9.87 -57.66 9.04
N LYS A 11 -8.59 -57.48 8.83
CA LYS A 11 -7.42 -58.38 8.90
C LYS A 11 -7.47 -59.81 8.28
N VAL A 12 -6.21 -60.14 7.96
CA VAL A 12 -5.59 -61.50 7.78
C VAL A 12 -5.43 -61.88 6.33
N GLY A 13 -4.32 -62.16 5.73
CA GLY A 13 -2.98 -62.54 6.20
C GLY A 13 -2.48 -63.71 5.36
N LYS A 14 -1.21 -63.64 5.04
CA LYS A 14 -0.28 -64.73 4.83
C LYS A 14 -0.27 -65.58 3.52
N THR A 15 0.91 -65.50 2.91
CA THR A 15 1.86 -66.56 2.59
C THR A 15 1.55 -67.53 1.44
N GLY A 16 2.58 -67.70 0.61
CA GLY A 16 2.71 -68.88 -0.25
C GLY A 16 3.82 -68.79 -1.28
N LYS A 17 4.94 -69.35 -0.94
CA LYS A 17 6.11 -69.64 -1.82
C LYS A 17 5.74 -70.68 -2.88
N ALA A 18 6.38 -70.61 -4.02
CA ALA A 18 7.35 -71.58 -4.53
C ALA A 18 7.37 -71.65 -6.09
N THR A 19 8.54 -71.45 -6.63
CA THR A 19 9.41 -72.32 -7.42
C THR A 19 8.89 -72.80 -8.77
N GLY A 20 9.74 -72.61 -9.76
CA GLY A 20 9.63 -73.35 -11.00
C GLY A 20 10.42 -72.76 -12.16
N ALA A 21 11.56 -73.30 -12.36
CA ALA A 21 12.70 -73.00 -13.21
C ALA A 21 12.50 -73.35 -14.70
N LYS A 22 13.51 -72.86 -15.47
CA LYS A 22 13.96 -73.29 -16.85
C LYS A 22 13.22 -72.62 -18.01
N GLY A 23 13.84 -72.00 -18.97
CA GLY A 23 15.24 -72.04 -19.42
C GLY A 23 15.37 -71.49 -20.82
N LYS A 24 16.59 -71.05 -21.11
CA LYS A 24 17.21 -70.87 -22.45
C LYS A 24 16.84 -69.64 -23.28
N SER A 25 17.70 -68.68 -23.28
CA SER A 25 18.84 -68.38 -24.22
C SER A 25 18.44 -67.75 -25.52
N SER A 26 18.84 -66.51 -25.69
CA SER A 26 19.77 -66.13 -26.78
C SER A 26 19.94 -64.60 -26.80
N GLY A 27 21.14 -64.16 -26.56
CA GLY A 27 21.88 -63.43 -27.55
C GLY A 27 21.73 -61.93 -27.62
N LYS A 28 22.62 -61.26 -26.89
CA LYS A 28 23.44 -60.13 -27.37
C LYS A 28 22.74 -58.81 -27.77
N LYS A 29 22.98 -57.77 -27.04
CA LYS A 29 24.08 -56.79 -27.28
C LYS A 29 24.16 -55.84 -26.07
N LYS A 30 25.31 -55.80 -25.45
CA LYS A 30 25.70 -54.75 -24.51
C LYS A 30 25.72 -53.42 -25.25
N GLY A 31 24.70 -52.60 -25.06
CA GLY A 31 24.76 -51.18 -25.32
C GLY A 31 25.27 -50.49 -24.07
N GLU A 32 26.49 -49.98 -24.13
CA GLU A 32 27.06 -49.11 -23.10
C GLU A 32 26.11 -47.95 -22.82
N LYS A 33 25.51 -47.97 -21.65
CA LYS A 33 24.87 -46.77 -21.10
C LYS A 33 25.97 -45.78 -20.80
N ARG A 34 26.26 -44.86 -21.74
CA ARG A 34 26.98 -43.62 -21.43
C ARG A 34 26.22 -42.91 -20.32
N THR A 35 26.68 -43.08 -19.12
CA THR A 35 26.35 -42.22 -17.99
C THR A 35 26.76 -40.81 -18.37
N LYS A 36 25.80 -39.96 -18.73
CA LYS A 36 26.02 -38.54 -18.86
C LYS A 36 26.42 -38.03 -17.48
N GLN A 37 27.72 -37.84 -17.27
CA GLN A 37 28.22 -37.07 -16.16
C GLN A 37 27.49 -35.71 -16.15
N LYS A 38 26.65 -35.49 -15.17
CA LYS A 38 26.14 -34.16 -14.84
C LYS A 38 27.37 -33.31 -14.52
N GLN A 39 27.73 -32.38 -15.39
CA GLN A 39 28.70 -31.37 -15.06
C GLN A 39 28.26 -30.71 -13.72
N PRO A 40 29.18 -30.51 -12.76
CA PRO A 40 28.82 -29.88 -11.51
C PRO A 40 28.29 -28.48 -11.83
N ARG A 41 27.04 -28.24 -11.49
CA ARG A 41 26.49 -26.88 -11.47
C ARG A 41 27.45 -26.06 -10.62
N ARG A 42 28.12 -25.05 -11.20
CA ARG A 42 28.88 -24.06 -10.45
C ARG A 42 28.03 -23.64 -9.26
N ALA A 43 28.50 -23.82 -8.05
CA ALA A 43 27.83 -23.37 -6.85
C ALA A 43 27.58 -21.86 -7.01
N ALA A 44 26.31 -21.48 -7.22
CA ALA A 44 25.97 -20.09 -7.44
C ALA A 44 26.39 -19.30 -6.18
N GLN A 45 27.21 -18.27 -6.35
CA GLN A 45 27.62 -17.39 -5.28
C GLN A 45 26.37 -16.85 -4.57
N LYS A 46 26.32 -17.03 -3.25
CA LYS A 46 25.15 -16.64 -2.46
C LYS A 46 25.31 -15.20 -2.00
N TYR A 47 24.54 -14.30 -2.60
CA TYR A 47 24.52 -12.89 -2.18
C TYR A 47 23.58 -12.68 -1.00
N ASN A 48 24.00 -11.79 -0.07
CA ASN A 48 23.16 -11.32 1.02
C ASN A 48 22.15 -10.31 0.45
N PRO A 49 20.82 -10.46 0.69
CA PRO A 49 19.84 -9.52 0.18
C PRO A 49 19.83 -8.15 0.89
N TYR A 50 20.59 -7.98 1.96
CA TYR A 50 20.61 -6.77 2.78
C TYR A 50 21.92 -5.97 2.70
N ILE A 51 23.00 -6.56 2.20
CA ILE A 51 24.34 -5.96 2.18
C ILE A 51 24.92 -6.13 0.78
N CYS A 52 25.19 -5.00 0.13
CA CYS A 52 25.90 -4.98 -1.15
C CYS A 52 27.37 -5.36 -0.90
N PRO A 53 27.93 -6.31 -1.67
CA PRO A 53 29.34 -6.65 -1.55
C PRO A 53 30.25 -5.49 -1.93
N ASP A 54 31.39 -5.38 -1.27
CA ASP A 54 32.40 -4.38 -1.60
C ASP A 54 32.87 -4.54 -3.04
N GLY A 55 33.01 -3.43 -3.74
CA GLY A 55 33.47 -3.39 -5.15
C GLY A 55 32.42 -3.79 -6.19
N MET A 56 31.18 -4.07 -5.79
CA MET A 56 30.07 -4.32 -6.71
C MET A 56 29.14 -3.10 -6.79
N SER A 57 28.69 -2.73 -8.01
CA SER A 57 27.68 -1.70 -8.14
C SER A 57 26.35 -2.12 -7.52
N LEU A 58 25.55 -1.16 -7.07
CA LEU A 58 24.25 -1.42 -6.49
C LEU A 58 23.33 -2.16 -7.47
N GLU A 59 23.36 -1.76 -8.73
CA GLU A 59 22.61 -2.34 -9.83
C GLU A 59 23.03 -3.79 -10.11
N ASP A 60 24.33 -4.06 -10.19
CA ASP A 60 24.83 -5.41 -10.48
C ASP A 60 24.52 -6.38 -9.32
N TRP A 61 24.61 -5.90 -8.09
CA TRP A 61 24.18 -6.66 -6.93
C TRP A 61 22.67 -6.98 -7.01
N GLN A 62 21.85 -6.02 -7.36
CA GLN A 62 20.41 -6.20 -7.52
C GLN A 62 20.07 -7.15 -8.68
N ARG A 63 20.79 -7.10 -9.80
CA ARG A 63 20.68 -8.08 -10.91
C ARG A 63 21.05 -9.48 -10.44
N ALA A 64 22.16 -9.60 -9.70
CA ALA A 64 22.60 -10.88 -9.12
C ALA A 64 21.55 -11.47 -8.15
N LEU A 65 20.87 -10.64 -7.37
CA LEU A 65 19.76 -11.08 -6.49
C LEU A 65 18.56 -11.60 -7.29
N ARG A 66 18.21 -11.01 -8.46
CA ARG A 66 17.14 -11.51 -9.34
C ARG A 66 17.49 -12.86 -9.95
N CYS A 67 18.73 -13.02 -10.40
CA CYS A 67 19.26 -14.29 -10.87
C CYS A 67 19.23 -15.36 -9.76
N GLN A 68 19.68 -15.02 -8.55
CA GLN A 68 19.62 -15.91 -7.40
C GLN A 68 18.18 -16.30 -7.03
N ALA A 69 17.22 -15.35 -7.12
CA ALA A 69 15.81 -15.61 -6.87
C ALA A 69 15.21 -16.55 -7.92
N ALA A 70 15.56 -16.38 -9.18
CA ALA A 70 15.15 -17.29 -10.26
C ALA A 70 15.68 -18.72 -10.08
N MET A 71 16.95 -18.88 -9.64
CA MET A 71 17.56 -20.18 -9.36
C MET A 71 16.92 -20.93 -8.19
N ARG A 72 16.34 -20.22 -7.23
CA ARG A 72 15.77 -20.79 -5.99
C ARG A 72 14.27 -21.00 -6.02
N ASP A 73 13.57 -20.38 -6.98
CA ASP A 73 12.11 -20.45 -7.06
C ASP A 73 11.71 -21.70 -7.87
N ASP A 74 11.66 -22.86 -7.22
CA ASP A 74 11.27 -24.16 -7.83
C ASP A 74 9.81 -24.14 -8.35
N HIS A 75 9.07 -23.09 -8.08
CA HIS A 75 7.69 -22.93 -8.53
C HIS A 75 7.57 -22.14 -9.85
N LEU A 76 8.69 -21.65 -10.41
CA LEU A 76 8.68 -20.98 -11.72
C LEU A 76 8.77 -22.00 -12.86
N ALA A 77 7.72 -22.08 -13.66
CA ALA A 77 7.69 -22.85 -14.89
C ALA A 77 7.82 -21.92 -16.10
N VAL A 78 8.81 -22.20 -16.95
CA VAL A 78 9.02 -21.49 -18.22
C VAL A 78 8.38 -22.28 -19.35
N GLN A 79 7.44 -21.66 -20.04
CA GLN A 79 6.79 -22.18 -21.23
C GLN A 79 7.33 -21.42 -22.43
N ALA A 80 7.89 -22.19 -23.40
CA ALA A 80 8.36 -21.60 -24.64
C ALA A 80 7.18 -21.22 -25.55
N PRO A 81 7.33 -20.19 -26.38
CA PRO A 81 6.29 -19.82 -27.33
C PRO A 81 6.11 -20.87 -28.40
N ASP A 82 4.88 -21.00 -28.90
CA ASP A 82 4.54 -21.94 -29.98
C ASP A 82 5.12 -21.47 -31.32
N LYS A 83 5.17 -20.16 -31.56
CA LYS A 83 5.74 -19.54 -32.75
C LYS A 83 6.99 -18.75 -32.42
N ALA A 84 7.94 -18.72 -33.34
CA ALA A 84 9.13 -17.87 -33.19
C ALA A 84 8.70 -16.38 -33.24
N GLY A 85 9.04 -15.62 -32.20
CA GLY A 85 8.66 -14.21 -32.09
C GLY A 85 7.58 -13.96 -31.04
N ASP A 86 6.78 -14.95 -30.66
CA ASP A 86 5.82 -14.80 -29.57
C ASP A 86 6.52 -14.73 -28.20
N PRO A 87 5.93 -14.09 -27.20
CA PRO A 87 6.52 -13.99 -25.87
C PRO A 87 6.53 -15.33 -25.12
N PHE A 88 7.55 -15.53 -24.30
CA PHE A 88 7.58 -16.63 -23.34
C PHE A 88 6.55 -16.38 -22.23
N LYS A 89 5.98 -17.47 -21.70
CA LYS A 89 5.15 -17.44 -20.50
C LYS A 89 5.93 -17.96 -19.30
N VAL A 90 6.02 -17.18 -18.25
CA VAL A 90 6.61 -17.61 -16.99
C VAL A 90 5.51 -17.66 -15.94
N VAL A 91 5.20 -18.87 -15.49
CA VAL A 91 4.10 -19.15 -14.57
C VAL A 91 4.66 -19.50 -13.20
N ASN A 92 4.19 -18.84 -12.16
CA ASN A 92 4.42 -19.28 -10.79
C ASN A 92 3.27 -20.21 -10.36
N ILE A 93 3.55 -21.51 -10.32
CA ILE A 93 2.55 -22.55 -10.04
C ILE A 93 1.89 -22.38 -8.67
N LYS A 94 2.66 -21.96 -7.66
CA LYS A 94 2.16 -21.78 -6.28
C LYS A 94 1.25 -20.55 -6.14
N LYS A 95 1.58 -19.47 -6.85
CA LYS A 95 0.84 -18.19 -6.76
C LYS A 95 -0.22 -18.07 -7.86
N GLN A 96 -0.24 -18.97 -8.81
CA GLN A 96 -1.10 -18.94 -10.01
C GLN A 96 -1.01 -17.60 -10.75
N THR A 97 0.21 -17.04 -10.85
CA THR A 97 0.48 -15.81 -11.57
C THR A 97 1.26 -16.11 -12.84
N GLU A 98 0.88 -15.45 -13.94
CA GLU A 98 1.50 -15.58 -15.25
C GLU A 98 2.11 -14.24 -15.66
N HIS A 99 3.31 -14.29 -16.27
CA HIS A 99 3.98 -13.13 -16.83
C HIS A 99 4.47 -13.43 -18.26
N LEU A 100 4.21 -12.50 -19.16
CA LEU A 100 4.71 -12.54 -20.53
C LEU A 100 6.08 -11.90 -20.61
N VAL A 101 6.99 -12.54 -21.33
CA VAL A 101 8.39 -12.11 -21.46
C VAL A 101 8.83 -12.15 -22.91
N GLU A 102 9.13 -11.02 -23.49
CA GLU A 102 9.87 -10.91 -24.74
C GLU A 102 11.35 -11.14 -24.43
N TYR A 103 11.95 -12.20 -24.93
CA TYR A 103 13.31 -12.58 -24.60
C TYR A 103 14.20 -12.70 -25.84
N TYR A 104 15.16 -11.80 -25.95
CA TYR A 104 16.10 -11.67 -27.07
C TYR A 104 17.52 -12.11 -26.72
N GLY A 105 17.72 -12.76 -25.58
CA GLY A 105 18.99 -13.33 -25.15
C GLY A 105 19.49 -12.79 -23.81
N PRO A 106 20.55 -13.39 -23.26
CA PRO A 106 21.14 -12.96 -22.01
C PRO A 106 21.61 -11.49 -22.10
N LYS A 107 21.22 -10.66 -21.13
CA LYS A 107 21.60 -9.24 -21.04
C LYS A 107 21.20 -8.37 -22.25
N SER A 108 20.25 -8.81 -23.07
CA SER A 108 19.73 -8.00 -24.15
C SER A 108 18.96 -6.79 -23.61
N GLU A 109 19.23 -5.59 -24.12
CA GLU A 109 18.48 -4.36 -23.80
C GLU A 109 17.01 -4.43 -24.27
N TYR A 110 16.70 -5.35 -25.18
CA TYR A 110 15.35 -5.53 -25.73
C TYR A 110 14.47 -6.50 -24.93
N ASN A 111 15.02 -7.12 -23.88
CA ASN A 111 14.22 -7.99 -23.04
C ASN A 111 13.15 -7.18 -22.30
N VAL A 112 11.89 -7.63 -22.36
CA VAL A 112 10.76 -6.99 -21.68
C VAL A 112 9.98 -8.05 -20.89
N CYS A 113 9.52 -7.69 -19.69
CA CYS A 113 8.65 -8.52 -18.88
C CYS A 113 7.43 -7.73 -18.38
N SER A 114 6.27 -8.32 -18.40
CA SER A 114 5.04 -7.71 -17.89
C SER A 114 4.99 -7.54 -16.38
N CYS A 115 5.97 -8.07 -15.61
CA CYS A 115 5.94 -8.01 -14.15
C CYS A 115 6.30 -6.63 -13.60
N LEU A 116 5.77 -6.33 -12.42
CA LEU A 116 6.00 -5.06 -11.74
C LEU A 116 7.49 -4.83 -11.40
N ASP A 117 8.23 -5.87 -10.97
CA ASP A 117 9.66 -5.75 -10.65
C ASP A 117 10.48 -5.28 -11.86
N PHE A 118 10.17 -5.76 -13.07
CA PHE A 118 10.81 -5.27 -14.29
C PHE A 118 10.50 -3.79 -14.53
N LYS A 119 9.22 -3.42 -14.44
CA LYS A 119 8.73 -2.07 -14.74
C LYS A 119 9.21 -1.01 -13.76
N THR A 120 9.47 -1.38 -12.48
CA THR A 120 9.80 -0.41 -11.41
C THR A 120 11.25 -0.47 -10.95
N SER A 121 12.02 -1.50 -11.30
CA SER A 121 13.40 -1.63 -10.79
C SER A 121 14.46 -0.87 -11.57
N GLY A 122 14.22 -0.53 -12.83
CA GLY A 122 15.22 0.12 -13.70
C GLY A 122 16.45 -0.74 -14.00
N LEU A 123 16.35 -2.08 -13.84
CA LEU A 123 17.49 -2.98 -13.99
C LEU A 123 17.62 -3.61 -15.38
N GLY A 124 16.58 -3.47 -16.23
CA GLY A 124 16.50 -4.20 -17.52
C GLY A 124 16.35 -5.70 -17.37
N THR A 125 16.18 -6.21 -16.14
CA THR A 125 15.95 -7.63 -15.87
C THR A 125 15.08 -7.83 -14.63
N CYS A 126 14.53 -9.04 -14.50
CA CYS A 126 13.77 -9.50 -13.35
C CYS A 126 13.94 -11.01 -13.20
N LYS A 127 13.46 -11.59 -12.12
CA LYS A 127 13.56 -13.04 -11.91
C LYS A 127 12.93 -13.88 -13.03
N HIS A 128 11.95 -13.37 -13.77
CA HIS A 128 11.28 -14.09 -14.87
C HIS A 128 12.18 -14.12 -16.11
N ILE A 129 12.83 -13.02 -16.47
CA ILE A 129 13.83 -12.95 -17.54
C ILE A 129 15.01 -13.88 -17.21
N GLU A 130 15.51 -13.82 -15.98
CA GLU A 130 16.61 -14.66 -15.50
C GLU A 130 16.24 -16.16 -15.54
N ALA A 131 14.98 -16.50 -15.19
CA ALA A 131 14.49 -17.88 -15.25
C ALA A 131 14.52 -18.44 -16.68
N ILE A 132 14.18 -17.64 -17.69
CA ILE A 132 14.28 -18.04 -19.10
C ILE A 132 15.75 -18.25 -19.48
N GLY A 133 16.66 -17.34 -19.10
CA GLY A 133 18.10 -17.50 -19.33
C GLY A 133 18.64 -18.80 -18.74
N ILE A 134 18.28 -19.13 -17.50
CA ILE A 134 18.67 -20.37 -16.82
C ILE A 134 18.09 -21.61 -17.53
N ALA A 135 16.85 -21.55 -17.96
CA ALA A 135 16.20 -22.63 -18.70
C ALA A 135 16.79 -22.81 -20.12
N ALA A 136 17.20 -21.70 -20.75
CA ALA A 136 17.76 -21.66 -22.07
C ALA A 136 19.16 -22.28 -22.16
N ASP A 137 20.02 -22.08 -21.16
CA ASP A 137 21.38 -22.64 -21.12
C ASP A 137 21.41 -24.20 -21.22
N GLY A 138 20.31 -24.86 -20.85
CA GLY A 138 20.19 -26.31 -20.92
C GLY A 138 19.49 -26.87 -22.18
N ARG A 139 18.54 -26.14 -22.75
CA ARG A 139 17.67 -26.64 -23.84
C ARG A 139 17.63 -25.77 -25.08
N TYR A 140 17.87 -24.47 -24.95
CA TYR A 140 17.72 -23.50 -26.04
C TYR A 140 19.04 -22.83 -26.46
N ALA A 141 20.17 -23.18 -25.85
CA ALA A 141 21.49 -22.59 -26.10
C ALA A 141 21.97 -22.71 -27.58
N ARG A 142 21.30 -23.50 -28.40
CA ARG A 142 21.62 -23.66 -29.83
C ARG A 142 20.73 -22.86 -30.79
N LYS A 143 19.66 -22.24 -30.29
CA LYS A 143 18.84 -21.33 -31.11
C LYS A 143 19.44 -19.92 -31.02
N ARG A 144 19.83 -19.34 -32.17
CA ARG A 144 20.10 -17.90 -32.23
C ARG A 144 18.82 -17.20 -31.84
N TYR A 145 18.87 -16.38 -30.79
CA TYR A 145 17.77 -15.52 -30.43
C TYR A 145 17.48 -14.59 -31.59
N ALA A 146 16.22 -14.46 -31.96
CA ALA A 146 15.80 -13.48 -32.94
C ALA A 146 16.17 -12.08 -32.43
N LYS A 147 16.72 -11.25 -33.31
CA LYS A 147 16.83 -9.81 -33.03
C LYS A 147 15.44 -9.21 -33.22
N PRO A 148 15.09 -8.16 -32.46
CA PRO A 148 13.86 -7.44 -32.74
C PRO A 148 13.89 -6.99 -34.20
N SER A 149 12.82 -7.25 -34.92
CA SER A 149 12.67 -6.90 -36.36
C SER A 149 11.45 -6.01 -36.59
N GLU A 150 11.00 -5.33 -35.55
CA GLU A 150 9.79 -4.52 -35.55
C GLU A 150 10.13 -3.04 -35.46
N ASN A 151 9.24 -2.21 -36.00
CA ASN A 151 9.18 -0.80 -35.73
C ASN A 151 8.10 -0.60 -34.66
N LYS A 152 8.49 -0.18 -33.45
CA LYS A 152 7.53 0.01 -32.36
C LYS A 152 7.85 1.16 -31.44
N LEU A 153 6.81 1.76 -30.90
CA LEU A 153 6.89 2.72 -29.81
C LEU A 153 6.53 1.99 -28.51
N TYR A 154 7.45 2.02 -27.55
CA TYR A 154 7.34 1.26 -26.31
C TYR A 154 7.86 2.06 -25.12
N ILE A 155 7.65 1.56 -23.90
CA ILE A 155 8.18 2.18 -22.68
C ILE A 155 9.47 1.49 -22.28
N ASP A 156 10.53 2.28 -22.24
CA ASP A 156 11.79 1.90 -21.60
C ASP A 156 11.71 2.18 -20.10
N TYR A 157 11.99 1.15 -19.30
CA TYR A 157 11.97 1.23 -17.84
C TYR A 157 13.37 1.28 -17.21
N VAL A 158 14.45 1.26 -18.00
CA VAL A 158 15.82 1.22 -17.48
C VAL A 158 16.24 2.58 -16.93
N GLU A 159 15.97 3.64 -17.67
CA GLU A 159 16.27 5.02 -17.25
C GLU A 159 15.02 5.82 -16.86
N GLY A 160 14.12 5.16 -16.16
CA GLY A 160 12.82 5.72 -15.82
C GLY A 160 11.74 5.27 -16.82
N ARG A 161 10.53 5.77 -16.67
CA ARG A 161 9.39 5.43 -17.52
C ARG A 161 9.37 6.37 -18.74
N ARG A 162 10.20 6.10 -19.74
CA ARG A 162 10.34 6.96 -20.92
C ARG A 162 9.82 6.28 -22.18
N ILE A 163 9.13 7.03 -23.03
CA ILE A 163 8.71 6.53 -24.35
C ILE A 163 9.95 6.45 -25.24
N ARG A 164 10.15 5.29 -25.85
CA ARG A 164 11.28 5.02 -26.75
C ARG A 164 10.82 4.40 -28.06
N LEU A 165 11.43 4.82 -29.16
CA LEU A 165 11.26 4.25 -30.47
C LEU A 165 12.25 3.08 -30.70
N MET A 166 11.74 1.94 -31.12
CA MET A 166 12.51 0.88 -31.74
C MET A 166 12.27 0.91 -33.25
N SER A 167 13.31 1.09 -34.04
CA SER A 167 13.25 1.17 -35.51
C SER A 167 14.14 0.08 -36.13
N ARG A 168 13.71 -1.18 -36.02
CA ARG A 168 14.46 -2.38 -36.45
C ARG A 168 13.77 -3.15 -37.58
N GLY A 169 12.56 -2.76 -37.94
CA GLY A 169 11.80 -3.33 -39.03
C GLY A 169 12.18 -2.78 -40.40
N GLU A 170 11.45 -3.18 -41.39
CA GLU A 170 11.51 -2.61 -42.75
C GLU A 170 11.18 -1.12 -42.66
N ASN A 171 11.88 -0.26 -43.43
CA ASN A 171 11.79 1.21 -43.36
C ASN A 171 12.21 1.84 -42.00
N GLY A 172 12.88 1.11 -41.10
CA GLY A 172 13.28 1.60 -39.80
C GLY A 172 14.10 2.89 -39.84
N GLU A 173 15.02 3.03 -40.79
CA GLU A 173 15.80 4.28 -40.98
C GLU A 173 14.93 5.48 -41.36
N SER A 174 13.89 5.27 -42.18
CA SER A 174 12.95 6.33 -42.56
C SER A 174 12.12 6.79 -41.36
N ILE A 175 11.67 5.83 -40.56
CA ILE A 175 10.93 6.11 -39.33
C ILE A 175 11.80 6.80 -38.29
N LYS A 176 13.08 6.39 -38.16
CA LYS A 176 14.05 7.05 -37.28
C LYS A 176 14.30 8.49 -37.67
N ARG A 177 14.48 8.78 -38.98
CA ARG A 177 14.61 10.15 -39.46
C ARG A 177 13.36 10.99 -39.16
N LEU A 178 12.19 10.43 -39.47
CA LEU A 178 10.90 11.07 -39.14
C LEU A 178 10.80 11.43 -37.65
N SER A 179 11.24 10.55 -36.74
CA SER A 179 11.10 10.78 -35.31
C SER A 179 11.83 12.03 -34.80
N LEU A 180 12.95 12.40 -35.39
CA LEU A 180 13.70 13.60 -35.00
C LEU A 180 12.88 14.90 -35.19
N ASP A 181 12.03 14.96 -36.22
CA ASP A 181 11.13 16.11 -36.46
C ASP A 181 9.99 16.19 -35.43
N TYR A 182 9.68 15.07 -34.77
CA TYR A 182 8.61 14.93 -33.80
C TYR A 182 9.06 14.95 -32.34
N GLY A 183 10.32 15.34 -32.08
CA GLY A 183 10.84 15.56 -30.74
C GLY A 183 11.39 14.30 -30.06
N PHE A 184 11.92 13.37 -30.86
CA PHE A 184 12.75 12.28 -30.36
C PHE A 184 14.24 12.68 -30.46
N ASP A 185 15.07 12.10 -29.61
CA ASP A 185 16.52 12.18 -29.70
C ASP A 185 17.10 11.10 -30.64
N GLU A 186 18.42 11.12 -30.85
CA GLU A 186 19.13 10.17 -31.72
C GLU A 186 19.03 8.71 -31.19
N GLU A 187 18.81 8.52 -29.89
CA GLU A 187 18.64 7.22 -29.23
C GLU A 187 17.20 6.73 -29.27
N GLY A 188 16.30 7.56 -29.79
CA GLY A 188 14.88 7.27 -29.97
C GLY A 188 14.02 7.56 -28.75
N TYR A 189 14.53 8.30 -27.74
CA TYR A 189 13.73 8.73 -26.61
C TYR A 189 12.95 10.00 -26.91
N VAL A 190 11.73 10.05 -26.41
CA VAL A 190 10.93 11.28 -26.46
C VAL A 190 11.53 12.33 -25.54
N LEU A 191 11.75 13.53 -26.07
CA LEU A 191 12.17 14.71 -25.32
C LEU A 191 10.95 15.35 -24.64
N GLU A 192 11.02 15.53 -23.32
CA GLU A 192 9.94 16.20 -22.58
C GLU A 192 9.85 17.67 -22.98
N ARG A 193 8.72 18.03 -23.59
CA ARG A 193 8.38 19.40 -24.00
C ARG A 193 6.88 19.60 -23.91
N GLU A 194 6.48 20.84 -23.75
CA GLU A 194 5.05 21.19 -23.78
C GLU A 194 4.41 20.78 -25.12
N GLY A 195 3.24 20.13 -25.06
CA GLY A 195 2.53 19.65 -26.25
C GLY A 195 3.11 18.40 -26.92
N ILE A 196 4.11 17.75 -26.32
CA ILE A 196 4.78 16.57 -26.92
C ILE A 196 3.81 15.42 -27.26
N HIS A 197 2.74 15.25 -26.47
CA HIS A 197 1.74 14.18 -26.70
C HIS A 197 1.02 14.35 -28.06
N GLU A 198 0.75 15.58 -28.52
CA GLU A 198 0.16 15.86 -29.83
C GLU A 198 1.11 15.43 -30.94
N LYS A 199 2.41 15.81 -30.82
CA LYS A 199 3.44 15.42 -31.78
C LYS A 199 3.65 13.91 -31.85
N ILE A 200 3.56 13.21 -30.71
CA ILE A 200 3.68 11.74 -30.69
C ILE A 200 2.50 11.11 -31.43
N VAL A 201 1.28 11.62 -31.26
CA VAL A 201 0.09 11.11 -31.99
C VAL A 201 0.25 11.32 -33.50
N GLU A 202 0.70 12.50 -33.94
CA GLU A 202 0.99 12.76 -35.36
C GLU A 202 2.11 11.87 -35.89
N PHE A 203 3.18 11.68 -35.10
CA PHE A 203 4.26 10.76 -35.43
C PHE A 203 3.74 9.33 -35.64
N ILE A 204 2.90 8.82 -34.72
CA ILE A 204 2.32 7.46 -34.85
C ILE A 204 1.53 7.32 -36.16
N ALA A 205 0.74 8.33 -36.51
CA ALA A 205 -0.02 8.32 -37.77
C ALA A 205 0.91 8.22 -38.98
N LYS A 206 1.91 9.10 -39.09
CA LYS A 206 2.87 9.11 -40.21
C LYS A 206 3.79 7.90 -40.23
N ALA A 207 4.16 7.35 -39.06
CA ALA A 207 4.94 6.12 -38.99
C ALA A 207 4.16 4.91 -39.53
N ARG A 208 2.84 4.88 -39.33
CA ARG A 208 1.93 3.86 -39.90
C ARG A 208 1.73 4.01 -41.41
N ASP A 209 1.82 5.23 -41.92
CA ASP A 209 1.78 5.47 -43.37
C ASP A 209 3.04 4.90 -44.05
N ILE A 210 4.20 4.94 -43.38
CA ILE A 210 5.47 4.39 -43.85
C ILE A 210 5.53 2.86 -43.65
N ASP A 211 5.08 2.40 -42.49
CA ASP A 211 5.05 0.98 -42.11
C ASP A 211 3.69 0.63 -41.48
N PRO A 212 2.76 0.00 -42.24
CA PRO A 212 1.48 -0.41 -41.70
C PRO A 212 1.59 -1.38 -40.52
N GLY A 213 2.74 -2.05 -40.34
CA GLY A 213 3.05 -2.92 -39.21
C GLY A 213 3.59 -2.19 -37.97
N PHE A 214 3.65 -0.84 -37.98
CA PHE A 214 4.14 -0.07 -36.85
C PHE A 214 3.27 -0.27 -35.59
N VAL A 215 3.89 -0.75 -34.52
CA VAL A 215 3.22 -1.10 -33.26
C VAL A 215 3.39 0.01 -32.22
N THR A 216 2.33 0.34 -31.52
CA THR A 216 2.39 1.17 -30.30
C THR A 216 1.89 0.32 -29.15
N THR A 217 2.70 0.16 -28.11
CA THR A 217 2.31 -0.66 -26.95
C THR A 217 1.21 0.02 -26.13
N ASP A 218 0.36 -0.79 -25.48
CA ASP A 218 -0.75 -0.27 -24.66
C ASP A 218 -0.25 0.68 -23.56
N GLU A 219 0.88 0.34 -22.92
CA GLU A 219 1.49 1.19 -21.89
C GLU A 219 1.92 2.56 -22.45
N THR A 220 2.35 2.62 -23.72
CA THR A 220 2.67 3.89 -24.38
C THR A 220 1.41 4.72 -24.62
N LEU A 221 0.33 4.07 -25.07
CA LEU A 221 -0.96 4.73 -25.25
C LEU A 221 -1.50 5.28 -23.92
N ASP A 222 -1.39 4.53 -22.84
CA ASP A 222 -1.78 4.95 -21.48
C ASP A 222 -1.04 6.22 -21.05
N ILE A 223 0.27 6.31 -21.31
CA ILE A 223 1.04 7.53 -21.02
C ILE A 223 0.55 8.72 -21.86
N ILE A 224 0.35 8.53 -23.16
CA ILE A 224 -0.13 9.59 -24.06
C ILE A 224 -1.51 10.10 -23.60
N ILE A 225 -2.42 9.18 -23.25
CA ILE A 225 -3.75 9.53 -22.71
C ILE A 225 -3.60 10.32 -21.41
N THR A 226 -2.75 9.86 -20.50
CA THR A 226 -2.51 10.55 -19.23
C THR A 226 -1.98 11.98 -19.43
N LEU A 227 -1.00 12.16 -20.32
CA LEU A 227 -0.46 13.49 -20.67
C LEU A 227 -1.54 14.40 -21.26
N ARG A 228 -2.39 13.87 -22.14
CA ARG A 228 -3.51 14.61 -22.72
C ARG A 228 -4.53 15.02 -21.66
N GLN A 229 -4.88 14.12 -20.76
CA GLN A 229 -5.82 14.40 -19.66
C GLN A 229 -5.24 15.45 -18.71
N ASN A 230 -3.93 15.39 -18.38
CA ASN A 230 -3.27 16.37 -17.54
C ASN A 230 -3.33 17.76 -18.15
N LYS A 231 -3.04 17.88 -19.45
CA LYS A 231 -3.16 19.16 -20.18
C LYS A 231 -4.60 19.67 -20.20
N ALA A 232 -5.56 18.79 -20.44
CA ALA A 232 -6.98 19.16 -20.44
C ALA A 232 -7.43 19.70 -19.08
N ARG A 233 -7.05 19.04 -17.96
CA ARG A 233 -7.38 19.49 -16.61
C ARG A 233 -6.72 20.84 -16.28
N LYS A 234 -5.44 21.01 -16.62
CA LYS A 234 -4.75 22.28 -16.42
C LYS A 234 -5.46 23.42 -17.17
N LYS A 235 -5.81 23.20 -18.41
CA LYS A 235 -6.56 24.18 -19.22
C LYS A 235 -7.94 24.50 -18.61
N VAL A 236 -8.67 23.51 -18.14
CA VAL A 236 -9.96 23.71 -17.45
C VAL A 236 -9.79 24.59 -16.21
N LEU A 237 -8.73 24.39 -15.42
CA LEU A 237 -8.45 25.24 -14.25
C LEU A 237 -8.15 26.68 -14.65
N GLU A 238 -7.33 26.88 -15.68
CA GLU A 238 -6.96 28.21 -16.19
C GLU A 238 -8.17 28.95 -16.76
N ASP A 239 -9.02 28.27 -17.54
CA ASP A 239 -10.15 28.88 -18.23
C ASP A 239 -11.35 29.14 -17.31
N LYS A 240 -11.67 28.21 -16.38
CA LYS A 240 -12.91 28.24 -15.62
C LYS A 240 -12.74 28.53 -14.14
N TYR A 241 -11.60 28.18 -13.52
CA TYR A 241 -11.44 28.14 -12.08
C TYR A 241 -10.30 29.05 -11.60
N THR A 242 -10.45 30.35 -11.80
CA THR A 242 -9.61 31.38 -11.15
C THR A 242 -9.85 31.42 -9.64
N SER A 243 -9.21 32.31 -8.89
CA SER A 243 -9.09 32.24 -7.42
C SER A 243 -10.39 32.10 -6.59
N SER A 244 -11.57 32.46 -7.11
CA SER A 244 -12.86 32.45 -6.37
C SER A 244 -13.91 31.46 -6.90
N SER A 245 -13.68 30.77 -8.00
CA SER A 245 -14.72 30.10 -8.79
C SER A 245 -15.14 28.68 -8.37
N LEU A 246 -14.72 28.21 -7.18
CA LEU A 246 -15.24 26.95 -6.61
C LEU A 246 -16.51 27.13 -5.78
N ASP A 247 -17.09 28.33 -5.77
CA ASP A 247 -18.36 28.57 -5.08
C ASP A 247 -19.47 27.76 -5.74
N GLY A 248 -20.29 27.10 -4.93
CA GLY A 248 -21.33 26.20 -5.40
C GLY A 248 -20.83 24.83 -5.92
N LEU A 249 -19.55 24.49 -5.74
CA LEU A 249 -19.07 23.12 -5.97
C LEU A 249 -19.63 22.16 -4.92
N LEU A 250 -19.61 22.59 -3.68
CA LEU A 250 -20.16 21.86 -2.54
C LEU A 250 -21.22 22.70 -1.82
N LYS A 251 -22.11 22.06 -1.08
CA LYS A 251 -23.10 22.70 -0.21
C LYS A 251 -22.49 23.23 1.10
N ALA A 252 -21.27 23.76 1.03
CA ALA A 252 -20.54 24.33 2.16
C ALA A 252 -19.56 25.40 1.67
N SER A 253 -19.27 26.39 2.51
CA SER A 253 -18.22 27.36 2.25
C SER A 253 -16.87 26.74 2.48
N LEU A 254 -15.97 26.88 1.50
CA LEU A 254 -14.62 26.35 1.55
C LEU A 254 -13.63 27.41 2.01
N TYR A 255 -12.72 27.04 2.90
CA TYR A 255 -11.58 27.90 3.22
C TYR A 255 -10.62 28.02 2.03
N PRO A 256 -9.85 29.12 1.91
CA PRO A 256 -8.91 29.31 0.80
C PRO A 256 -7.96 28.14 0.60
N TYR A 257 -7.35 27.61 1.66
CA TYR A 257 -6.46 26.46 1.59
C TYR A 257 -7.17 25.16 1.13
N GLN A 258 -8.46 24.98 1.46
CA GLN A 258 -9.24 23.83 0.97
C GLN A 258 -9.48 23.94 -0.54
N ARG A 259 -9.77 25.15 -1.03
CA ARG A 259 -9.88 25.41 -2.47
C ARG A 259 -8.59 25.09 -3.22
N GLU A 260 -7.43 25.48 -2.65
CA GLU A 260 -6.11 25.12 -3.19
C GLU A 260 -5.90 23.61 -3.23
N GLY A 261 -6.24 22.90 -2.15
CA GLY A 261 -6.12 21.44 -2.10
C GLY A 261 -7.02 20.73 -3.13
N ILE A 262 -8.23 21.24 -3.35
CA ILE A 262 -9.15 20.73 -4.38
C ILE A 262 -8.59 20.97 -5.78
N LYS A 263 -8.10 22.18 -6.07
CA LYS A 263 -7.47 22.51 -7.36
C LYS A 263 -6.24 21.65 -7.62
N PHE A 264 -5.37 21.50 -6.61
CA PHE A 264 -4.20 20.65 -6.68
C PHE A 264 -4.56 19.19 -7.01
N GLY A 265 -5.58 18.64 -6.32
CA GLY A 265 -6.06 17.28 -6.58
C GLY A 265 -6.65 17.11 -7.98
N PHE A 266 -7.38 18.08 -8.46
CA PHE A 266 -7.94 18.09 -9.80
C PHE A 266 -6.86 18.20 -10.89
N GLU A 267 -5.92 19.13 -10.76
CA GLU A 267 -4.83 19.35 -11.72
C GLU A 267 -3.98 18.10 -11.92
N HIS A 268 -3.52 17.52 -10.81
CA HIS A 268 -2.56 16.40 -10.86
C HIS A 268 -3.24 15.03 -10.99
N GLY A 269 -4.50 14.90 -10.55
CA GLY A 269 -5.30 13.68 -10.67
C GLY A 269 -4.89 12.52 -9.74
N ARG A 270 -3.61 12.42 -9.37
CA ARG A 270 -3.08 11.41 -8.45
C ARG A 270 -2.24 12.11 -7.40
N VAL A 271 -2.78 12.24 -6.17
CA VAL A 271 -2.20 13.11 -5.13
C VAL A 271 -2.30 12.53 -3.73
N LEU A 272 -1.39 13.01 -2.87
CA LEU A 272 -1.44 12.84 -1.42
C LEU A 272 -1.73 14.20 -0.77
N ILE A 273 -2.91 14.35 -0.17
CA ILE A 273 -3.26 15.49 0.67
C ILE A 273 -2.88 15.14 2.10
N ALA A 274 -1.77 15.72 2.55
CA ALA A 274 -1.13 15.42 3.82
C ALA A 274 -1.33 16.51 4.88
N ASP A 275 -2.41 17.25 4.77
CA ASP A 275 -2.77 18.33 5.68
C ASP A 275 -2.92 17.84 7.12
N GLU A 276 -2.57 18.70 8.09
CA GLU A 276 -2.70 18.40 9.51
C GLU A 276 -4.14 18.02 9.88
N MET A 277 -4.30 17.20 10.92
CA MET A 277 -5.63 16.78 11.40
C MET A 277 -6.51 18.00 11.73
N GLY A 278 -7.79 17.95 11.31
CA GLY A 278 -8.75 19.04 11.53
C GLY A 278 -8.75 20.12 10.44
N LEU A 279 -7.96 20.01 9.37
CA LEU A 279 -7.99 20.91 8.22
C LEU A 279 -9.03 20.51 7.14
N GLY A 280 -9.92 19.56 7.44
CA GLY A 280 -11.00 19.19 6.54
C GLY A 280 -10.51 18.42 5.31
N LYS A 281 -9.67 17.41 5.48
CA LYS A 281 -9.23 16.56 4.36
C LYS A 281 -10.38 15.85 3.66
N THR A 282 -11.40 15.40 4.40
CA THR A 282 -12.59 14.75 3.86
C THR A 282 -13.32 15.65 2.87
N ILE A 283 -13.58 16.91 3.24
CA ILE A 283 -14.26 17.86 2.34
C ILE A 283 -13.39 18.20 1.11
N GLN A 284 -12.05 18.20 1.25
CA GLN A 284 -11.15 18.35 0.12
C GLN A 284 -11.23 17.14 -0.82
N GLY A 285 -11.22 15.91 -0.28
CA GLY A 285 -11.39 14.69 -1.06
C GLY A 285 -12.73 14.65 -1.83
N ILE A 286 -13.83 15.01 -1.16
CA ILE A 286 -15.15 15.14 -1.80
C ILE A 286 -15.12 16.24 -2.88
N GLY A 287 -14.49 17.38 -2.59
CA GLY A 287 -14.37 18.49 -3.54
C GLY A 287 -13.58 18.12 -4.80
N VAL A 288 -12.50 17.35 -4.67
CA VAL A 288 -11.76 16.83 -5.85
C VAL A 288 -12.65 15.91 -6.67
N ALA A 289 -13.38 15.00 -6.02
CA ALA A 289 -14.30 14.09 -6.70
C ALA A 289 -15.40 14.85 -7.44
N GLU A 290 -16.03 15.82 -6.78
CA GLU A 290 -17.11 16.64 -7.38
C GLU A 290 -16.60 17.49 -8.54
N LEU A 291 -15.39 18.04 -8.46
CA LEU A 291 -14.81 18.82 -9.54
C LEU A 291 -14.47 17.92 -10.75
N LEU A 292 -13.90 16.75 -10.52
CA LEU A 292 -13.64 15.76 -11.58
C LEU A 292 -14.94 15.26 -12.23
N MET A 293 -16.00 15.03 -11.46
CA MET A 293 -17.31 14.64 -11.98
C MET A 293 -17.96 15.77 -12.78
N ARG A 294 -17.92 17.01 -12.29
CA ARG A 294 -18.50 18.19 -12.93
C ARG A 294 -17.88 18.43 -14.31
N GLU A 295 -16.59 18.20 -14.45
CA GLU A 295 -15.87 18.39 -15.71
C GLU A 295 -15.81 17.11 -16.58
N GLY A 296 -16.50 16.04 -16.18
CA GLY A 296 -16.68 14.82 -16.97
C GLY A 296 -15.45 13.89 -17.04
N PHE A 297 -14.50 14.02 -16.10
CA PHE A 297 -13.34 13.12 -16.03
C PHE A 297 -13.62 11.83 -15.25
N VAL A 298 -14.62 11.85 -14.34
CA VAL A 298 -14.94 10.76 -13.41
C VAL A 298 -16.45 10.59 -13.34
N ASN A 299 -16.92 9.35 -13.36
CA ASN A 299 -18.34 9.00 -13.18
C ASN A 299 -18.57 8.33 -11.82
N ASN A 300 -17.61 7.56 -11.35
CA ASN A 300 -17.76 6.78 -10.12
C ASN A 300 -16.52 6.85 -9.23
N VAL A 301 -16.75 6.89 -7.92
CA VAL A 301 -15.74 7.05 -6.88
C VAL A 301 -15.82 5.89 -5.89
N LEU A 302 -14.68 5.32 -5.56
CA LEU A 302 -14.54 4.38 -4.45
C LEU A 302 -13.79 5.06 -3.30
N VAL A 303 -14.42 5.15 -2.14
CA VAL A 303 -13.80 5.59 -0.90
C VAL A 303 -13.37 4.37 -0.09
N VAL A 304 -12.08 4.28 0.22
CA VAL A 304 -11.49 3.23 1.08
C VAL A 304 -11.06 3.88 2.38
N CYS A 305 -11.76 3.57 3.46
CA CYS A 305 -11.55 4.23 4.75
C CYS A 305 -11.49 3.22 5.92
N PRO A 306 -11.11 3.64 7.14
CA PRO A 306 -11.30 2.86 8.35
C PRO A 306 -12.76 2.44 8.53
N THR A 307 -12.98 1.24 9.11
CA THR A 307 -14.34 0.70 9.30
C THR A 307 -15.24 1.65 10.11
N SER A 308 -14.68 2.36 11.07
CA SER A 308 -15.38 3.34 11.92
C SER A 308 -15.87 4.57 11.16
N LEU A 309 -15.21 4.92 10.04
CA LEU A 309 -15.49 6.15 9.31
C LEU A 309 -16.46 5.97 8.13
N LYS A 310 -16.87 4.75 7.78
CA LYS A 310 -17.74 4.50 6.62
C LYS A 310 -19.03 5.33 6.64
N TYR A 311 -19.72 5.33 7.79
CA TYR A 311 -20.99 6.06 7.93
C TYR A 311 -20.80 7.56 8.01
N GLN A 312 -19.66 8.02 8.55
CA GLN A 312 -19.29 9.43 8.52
C GLN A 312 -19.06 9.88 7.08
N TRP A 313 -18.29 9.13 6.30
CA TRP A 313 -18.08 9.41 4.87
C TRP A 313 -19.39 9.49 4.11
N LYS A 314 -20.31 8.53 4.32
CA LYS A 314 -21.64 8.57 3.69
C LYS A 314 -22.37 9.87 3.99
N ARG A 315 -22.48 10.24 5.27
CA ARG A 315 -23.16 11.48 5.69
C ARG A 315 -22.48 12.74 5.13
N GLU A 316 -21.16 12.80 5.14
CA GLU A 316 -20.41 13.95 4.63
C GLU A 316 -20.57 14.08 3.10
N ILE A 317 -20.55 12.99 2.35
CA ILE A 317 -20.84 13.00 0.91
C ILE A 317 -22.25 13.53 0.66
N GLU A 318 -23.27 12.95 1.26
CA GLU A 318 -24.65 13.35 1.11
C GLU A 318 -24.87 14.82 1.52
N ARG A 319 -24.25 15.25 2.62
CA ARG A 319 -24.33 16.63 3.13
C ARG A 319 -23.66 17.63 2.19
N PHE A 320 -22.44 17.36 1.72
CA PHE A 320 -21.64 18.33 1.00
C PHE A 320 -21.87 18.30 -0.51
N SER A 321 -22.04 17.12 -1.10
CA SER A 321 -22.31 17.00 -2.54
C SER A 321 -23.80 16.94 -2.86
N GLY A 322 -24.59 16.40 -1.95
CA GLY A 322 -26.02 16.10 -2.20
C GLY A 322 -26.24 14.88 -3.07
N LYS A 323 -25.20 14.07 -3.29
CA LYS A 323 -25.27 12.84 -4.08
C LYS A 323 -25.36 11.62 -3.16
N ASP A 324 -25.96 10.55 -3.67
CA ASP A 324 -26.09 9.29 -2.95
C ASP A 324 -24.75 8.56 -2.84
N ALA A 325 -24.57 7.86 -1.72
CA ALA A 325 -23.40 7.03 -1.45
C ALA A 325 -23.82 5.68 -0.89
N GLU A 326 -23.22 4.59 -1.39
CA GLU A 326 -23.51 3.23 -0.91
C GLU A 326 -22.35 2.64 -0.12
N ILE A 327 -22.66 2.06 1.05
CA ILE A 327 -21.67 1.38 1.88
C ILE A 327 -21.57 -0.08 1.43
N VAL A 328 -20.37 -0.49 1.05
CA VAL A 328 -20.06 -1.86 0.66
C VAL A 328 -19.92 -2.73 1.92
N GLU A 329 -20.99 -3.41 2.29
CA GLU A 329 -21.05 -4.26 3.50
C GLU A 329 -21.87 -5.53 3.30
N GLY A 330 -21.91 -6.39 4.33
CA GLY A 330 -22.55 -7.68 4.27
C GLY A 330 -21.59 -8.82 3.87
N ASN A 331 -22.11 -9.92 3.38
CA ASN A 331 -21.33 -11.04 2.88
C ASN A 331 -20.71 -10.72 1.48
N LEU A 332 -19.80 -11.58 1.01
CA LEU A 332 -19.09 -11.36 -0.27
C LEU A 332 -20.05 -11.16 -1.46
N MET A 333 -21.14 -11.92 -1.51
CA MET A 333 -22.11 -11.82 -2.62
C MET A 333 -22.88 -10.50 -2.59
N GLN A 334 -23.25 -10.03 -1.41
CA GLN A 334 -23.90 -8.72 -1.23
C GLN A 334 -22.96 -7.59 -1.63
N ARG A 335 -21.69 -7.62 -1.18
CA ARG A 335 -20.71 -6.62 -1.54
C ARG A 335 -20.43 -6.58 -3.06
N ARG A 336 -20.36 -7.75 -3.72
CA ARG A 336 -20.23 -7.82 -5.20
C ARG A 336 -21.38 -7.11 -5.91
N LYS A 337 -22.61 -7.28 -5.42
CA LYS A 337 -23.77 -6.57 -5.99
C LYS A 337 -23.63 -5.05 -5.85
N ILE A 338 -23.20 -4.58 -4.68
CA ILE A 338 -23.04 -3.14 -4.40
C ILE A 338 -21.95 -2.53 -5.30
N TYR A 339 -20.84 -3.24 -5.56
CA TYR A 339 -19.84 -2.76 -6.54
C TYR A 339 -20.40 -2.60 -7.96
N GLY A 340 -21.47 -3.29 -8.32
CA GLY A 340 -22.15 -3.18 -9.59
C GLY A 340 -23.29 -2.15 -9.64
N PHE A 341 -23.59 -1.45 -8.53
CA PHE A 341 -24.63 -0.42 -8.52
C PHE A 341 -24.19 0.82 -9.30
N ASP A 342 -25.12 1.43 -10.01
CA ASP A 342 -24.92 2.70 -10.69
C ASP A 342 -25.13 3.86 -9.71
N VAL A 343 -24.15 4.04 -8.82
CA VAL A 343 -24.13 5.13 -7.83
C VAL A 343 -22.81 5.87 -7.91
N PRO A 344 -22.81 7.20 -7.72
CA PRO A 344 -21.61 8.00 -7.86
C PRO A 344 -20.55 7.66 -6.80
N TYR A 345 -20.95 7.27 -5.60
CA TYR A 345 -20.01 6.96 -4.52
C TYR A 345 -20.26 5.59 -3.92
N ARG A 346 -19.19 4.81 -3.75
CA ARG A 346 -19.15 3.56 -3.00
C ARG A 346 -18.10 3.66 -1.90
N ILE A 347 -18.45 3.19 -0.70
CA ILE A 347 -17.60 3.31 0.48
C ILE A 347 -17.31 1.92 1.03
N CYS A 348 -16.05 1.54 1.11
CA CYS A 348 -15.64 0.26 1.70
C CYS A 348 -14.58 0.44 2.80
N SER A 349 -14.44 -0.56 3.66
CA SER A 349 -13.32 -0.58 4.59
C SER A 349 -12.09 -1.24 3.96
N TYR A 350 -10.89 -0.92 4.48
CA TYR A 350 -9.65 -1.60 4.09
C TYR A 350 -9.74 -3.12 4.18
N ASN A 351 -10.39 -3.63 5.22
CA ASN A 351 -10.57 -5.08 5.41
C ASN A 351 -11.54 -5.67 4.39
N SER A 352 -12.67 -5.00 4.12
CA SER A 352 -13.62 -5.42 3.09
C SER A 352 -12.95 -5.46 1.72
N MET A 353 -12.25 -4.39 1.34
CA MET A 353 -11.46 -4.32 0.11
C MET A 353 -10.48 -5.50 -0.02
N LEU A 354 -9.71 -5.80 1.04
CA LEU A 354 -8.79 -6.94 1.04
C LEU A 354 -9.48 -8.27 0.77
N HIS A 355 -10.60 -8.52 1.45
CA HIS A 355 -11.36 -9.76 1.27
C HIS A 355 -11.99 -9.86 -0.11
N ASP A 356 -12.45 -8.74 -0.66
CA ASP A 356 -13.10 -8.70 -1.96
C ASP A 356 -12.09 -8.91 -3.11
N VAL A 357 -10.93 -8.27 -3.03
CA VAL A 357 -9.83 -8.49 -3.98
C VAL A 357 -9.37 -9.96 -3.93
N LYS A 358 -9.16 -10.53 -2.73
CA LYS A 358 -8.80 -11.95 -2.58
C LYS A 358 -9.89 -12.89 -3.06
N GLY A 359 -11.14 -12.50 -2.92
CA GLY A 359 -12.28 -13.24 -3.44
C GLY A 359 -12.45 -13.17 -4.96
N GLY A 360 -11.58 -12.46 -5.67
CA GLY A 360 -11.64 -12.29 -7.13
C GLY A 360 -12.77 -11.36 -7.58
N THR A 361 -13.15 -10.37 -6.74
CA THR A 361 -14.11 -9.34 -7.14
C THR A 361 -13.39 -8.32 -8.02
N ASP A 362 -13.94 -8.07 -9.20
CA ASP A 362 -13.47 -6.99 -10.08
C ASP A 362 -14.02 -5.65 -9.57
N ILE A 363 -13.16 -4.88 -8.90
CA ILE A 363 -13.51 -3.58 -8.33
C ILE A 363 -13.06 -2.50 -9.31
N LYS A 364 -14.01 -1.82 -9.92
CA LYS A 364 -13.77 -0.73 -10.88
C LYS A 364 -14.16 0.60 -10.27
N ALA A 365 -13.29 1.57 -10.38
CA ALA A 365 -13.53 2.95 -10.00
C ALA A 365 -12.67 3.88 -10.84
N ASP A 366 -13.23 5.00 -11.28
CA ASP A 366 -12.50 6.02 -12.02
C ASP A 366 -11.59 6.81 -11.06
N LEU A 367 -12.08 7.09 -9.84
CA LEU A 367 -11.33 7.70 -8.75
C LEU A 367 -11.37 6.81 -7.51
N ILE A 368 -10.22 6.60 -6.88
CA ILE A 368 -10.12 5.99 -5.55
C ILE A 368 -9.64 7.03 -4.53
N ILE A 369 -10.41 7.21 -3.46
CA ILE A 369 -10.02 8.02 -2.30
C ILE A 369 -9.59 7.07 -1.18
N TYR A 370 -8.33 7.13 -0.77
CA TYR A 370 -7.82 6.41 0.39
C TYR A 370 -7.76 7.33 1.60
N ASP A 371 -8.61 7.11 2.59
CA ASP A 371 -8.60 7.88 3.84
C ASP A 371 -7.76 7.17 4.91
N GLU A 372 -7.05 7.98 5.74
CA GLU A 372 -6.07 7.48 6.72
C GLU A 372 -5.07 6.51 6.08
N VAL A 373 -4.48 6.93 4.95
CA VAL A 373 -3.63 6.09 4.10
C VAL A 373 -2.37 5.58 4.81
N GLN A 374 -1.97 6.15 5.94
CA GLN A 374 -0.90 5.61 6.78
C GLN A 374 -1.16 4.17 7.27
N ARG A 375 -2.39 3.66 7.18
CA ARG A 375 -2.68 2.23 7.38
C ARG A 375 -1.98 1.32 6.37
N LEU A 376 -1.59 1.86 5.22
CA LEU A 376 -0.87 1.16 4.15
C LEU A 376 0.65 1.38 4.18
N LYS A 377 1.18 1.99 5.25
CA LYS A 377 2.60 2.32 5.43
C LYS A 377 3.56 1.13 5.34
N ASN A 378 3.09 -0.06 5.63
CA ASN A 378 3.84 -1.30 5.50
C ASN A 378 3.54 -1.97 4.15
N TRP A 379 4.36 -1.73 3.17
CA TRP A 379 4.17 -2.17 1.79
C TRP A 379 4.03 -3.69 1.61
N ASP A 380 4.56 -4.51 2.51
CA ASP A 380 4.53 -5.96 2.43
C ASP A 380 3.24 -6.58 2.99
N THR A 381 2.40 -5.80 3.66
CA THR A 381 1.12 -6.28 4.19
C THR A 381 0.15 -6.67 3.08
N GLN A 382 -0.74 -7.62 3.38
CA GLN A 382 -1.74 -8.07 2.42
C GLN A 382 -2.71 -6.95 2.02
N ILE A 383 -3.01 -6.04 2.95
CA ILE A 383 -3.88 -4.89 2.69
C ILE A 383 -3.22 -3.91 1.70
N ALA A 384 -1.94 -3.59 1.91
CA ALA A 384 -1.20 -2.73 1.01
C ALA A 384 -1.06 -3.35 -0.39
N LYS A 385 -0.83 -4.67 -0.48
CA LYS A 385 -0.80 -5.40 -1.75
C LYS A 385 -2.15 -5.38 -2.48
N ALA A 386 -3.24 -5.55 -1.75
CA ALA A 386 -4.59 -5.47 -2.30
C ALA A 386 -4.91 -4.04 -2.79
N ALA A 387 -4.57 -3.01 -2.01
CA ALA A 387 -4.76 -1.62 -2.43
C ALA A 387 -4.01 -1.29 -3.74
N ARG A 388 -2.75 -1.74 -3.86
CA ARG A 388 -1.95 -1.54 -5.10
C ARG A 388 -2.44 -2.35 -6.31
N SER A 389 -3.24 -3.39 -6.10
CA SER A 389 -3.82 -4.15 -7.21
C SER A 389 -5.06 -3.51 -7.81
N LEU A 390 -5.67 -2.56 -7.11
CA LEU A 390 -6.78 -1.78 -7.65
C LEU A 390 -6.27 -0.83 -8.74
N LYS A 391 -6.98 -0.82 -9.86
CA LYS A 391 -6.68 0.06 -10.98
C LYS A 391 -7.65 1.24 -10.98
N SER A 392 -7.14 2.44 -11.13
CA SER A 392 -7.91 3.66 -11.24
C SER A 392 -7.07 4.74 -11.92
N ASP A 393 -7.69 5.57 -12.74
CA ASP A 393 -7.01 6.68 -13.41
C ASP A 393 -6.67 7.79 -12.40
N TYR A 394 -7.52 7.99 -11.40
CA TYR A 394 -7.39 9.04 -10.39
C TYR A 394 -7.26 8.46 -8.99
N VAL A 395 -6.38 9.04 -8.18
CA VAL A 395 -6.16 8.63 -6.78
C VAL A 395 -6.01 9.85 -5.89
N VAL A 396 -6.79 9.93 -4.84
CA VAL A 396 -6.63 10.91 -3.76
C VAL A 396 -6.35 10.16 -2.46
N ALA A 397 -5.12 10.24 -1.99
CA ALA A 397 -4.73 9.70 -0.70
C ALA A 397 -4.80 10.82 0.35
N LEU A 398 -5.44 10.54 1.49
CA LEU A 398 -5.61 11.47 2.60
C LEU A 398 -4.87 10.95 3.83
N SER A 399 -4.05 11.79 4.46
CA SER A 399 -3.36 11.45 5.71
C SER A 399 -3.13 12.68 6.57
N GLY A 400 -3.33 12.56 7.88
CA GLY A 400 -2.90 13.58 8.84
C GLY A 400 -1.43 13.45 9.24
N THR A 401 -0.86 12.27 9.08
CA THR A 401 0.50 11.91 9.52
C THR A 401 1.20 11.04 8.49
N PRO A 402 1.57 11.58 7.30
CA PRO A 402 2.14 10.79 6.21
C PRO A 402 3.51 10.18 6.52
N LEU A 403 4.23 10.74 7.49
CA LEU A 403 5.54 10.32 7.96
C LEU A 403 5.56 10.31 9.49
N GLU A 404 5.45 9.14 10.10
CA GLU A 404 5.57 9.02 11.56
C GLU A 404 6.99 8.63 11.98
N ASN A 405 7.56 7.58 11.39
CA ASN A 405 8.78 6.99 11.92
C ASN A 405 9.86 6.67 10.88
N LYS A 406 9.50 6.37 9.64
CA LYS A 406 10.44 5.87 8.64
C LYS A 406 10.13 6.39 7.25
N ILE A 407 11.17 6.75 6.52
CA ILE A 407 11.04 7.18 5.12
C ILE A 407 10.45 6.09 4.20
N THR A 408 10.61 4.82 4.59
CA THR A 408 10.02 3.67 3.90
C THR A 408 8.49 3.65 3.95
N GLU A 409 7.89 4.30 4.95
CA GLU A 409 6.44 4.43 5.08
C GLU A 409 5.90 5.37 4.00
N LEU A 410 6.60 6.48 3.74
CA LEU A 410 6.28 7.38 2.64
C LEU A 410 6.37 6.68 1.28
N TYR A 411 7.41 5.87 1.07
CA TYR A 411 7.56 5.09 -0.16
C TYR A 411 6.34 4.21 -0.43
N SER A 412 5.86 3.49 0.60
CA SER A 412 4.68 2.63 0.50
C SER A 412 3.39 3.39 0.13
N VAL A 413 3.21 4.59 0.66
CA VAL A 413 2.06 5.44 0.34
C VAL A 413 2.19 6.00 -1.08
N MET A 414 3.39 6.43 -1.46
CA MET A 414 3.62 6.99 -2.80
C MET A 414 3.43 5.97 -3.92
N GLU A 415 3.69 4.68 -3.67
CA GLU A 415 3.38 3.61 -4.65
C GLU A 415 1.87 3.51 -5.00
N LEU A 416 0.97 4.01 -4.14
CA LEU A 416 -0.47 4.09 -4.46
C LEU A 416 -0.80 5.31 -5.32
N VAL A 417 -0.10 6.42 -5.08
CA VAL A 417 -0.28 7.66 -5.82
C VAL A 417 0.35 7.52 -7.20
N ASP A 418 1.66 7.31 -7.25
CA ASP A 418 2.41 7.00 -8.46
C ASP A 418 3.63 6.13 -8.12
N GLN A 419 3.66 4.92 -8.65
CA GLN A 419 4.75 3.95 -8.42
C GLN A 419 6.09 4.40 -9.03
N TYR A 420 6.10 5.45 -9.85
CA TYR A 420 7.30 6.02 -10.49
C TYR A 420 7.71 7.37 -9.89
N ALA A 421 6.92 7.94 -8.96
CA ALA A 421 7.21 9.23 -8.34
C ALA A 421 8.57 9.24 -7.63
N LEU A 422 8.92 8.14 -6.99
CA LEU A 422 10.22 7.95 -6.34
C LEU A 422 11.11 7.04 -7.20
N ALA A 423 12.43 7.10 -6.96
CA ALA A 423 13.36 6.15 -7.57
C ALA A 423 13.03 4.71 -7.18
N PRO A 424 13.52 3.69 -7.92
CA PRO A 424 13.39 2.30 -7.49
C PRO A 424 13.76 2.10 -6.03
N TYR A 425 13.02 1.27 -5.31
CA TYR A 425 13.14 1.13 -3.85
C TYR A 425 14.58 0.97 -3.35
N TYR A 426 15.39 0.15 -4.02
CA TYR A 426 16.77 -0.07 -3.62
C TYR A 426 17.64 1.19 -3.78
N LYS A 427 17.43 2.00 -4.85
CA LYS A 427 18.09 3.31 -5.05
C LYS A 427 17.60 4.30 -4.01
N PHE A 428 16.28 4.38 -3.83
CA PHE A 428 15.68 5.26 -2.84
C PHE A 428 16.24 5.02 -1.43
N ILE A 429 16.36 3.77 -0.99
CA ILE A 429 16.94 3.44 0.31
C ILE A 429 18.43 3.76 0.37
N ALA A 430 19.20 3.47 -0.67
CA ALA A 430 20.63 3.77 -0.71
C ALA A 430 20.90 5.28 -0.67
N ASP A 431 20.08 6.07 -1.34
CA ASP A 431 20.25 7.53 -1.44
C ASP A 431 19.78 8.27 -0.18
N THR A 432 18.82 7.69 0.55
CA THR A 432 18.12 8.40 1.62
C THR A 432 18.45 7.94 3.03
N THR A 433 19.07 6.76 3.20
CA THR A 433 19.36 6.22 4.53
C THR A 433 20.85 6.20 4.84
N GLU A 434 21.19 6.64 6.05
CA GLU A 434 22.51 6.44 6.64
C GLU A 434 22.49 5.24 7.54
N ARG A 435 23.49 4.37 7.39
CA ARG A 435 23.61 3.13 8.16
C ARG A 435 24.93 3.07 8.90
N ASP A 436 24.91 2.51 10.11
CA ASP A 436 26.12 2.19 10.84
C ASP A 436 26.81 0.92 10.27
N ALA A 437 27.99 0.60 10.81
CA ALA A 437 28.76 -0.59 10.42
C ALA A 437 28.00 -1.91 10.63
N THR A 438 26.91 -1.92 11.42
CA THR A 438 26.05 -3.08 11.65
C THR A 438 24.86 -3.13 10.69
N GLY A 439 24.71 -2.13 9.78
CA GLY A 439 23.62 -2.01 8.84
C GLY A 439 22.33 -1.40 9.41
N ARG A 440 22.35 -0.87 10.64
CA ARG A 440 21.17 -0.16 11.22
C ARG A 440 21.07 1.24 10.67
N VAL A 441 19.85 1.70 10.41
CA VAL A 441 19.59 3.07 10.02
C VAL A 441 19.82 3.98 11.23
N VAL A 442 20.76 4.92 11.09
CA VAL A 442 21.12 5.91 12.11
C VAL A 442 20.68 7.32 11.74
N GLY A 443 20.35 7.57 10.47
CA GLY A 443 19.93 8.86 9.99
C GLY A 443 19.32 8.80 8.60
N TYR A 444 18.84 9.96 8.14
CA TYR A 444 18.33 10.16 6.78
C TYR A 444 19.02 11.36 6.13
N ARG A 445 19.26 11.26 4.83
CA ARG A 445 19.91 12.28 4.02
C ARG A 445 19.10 12.59 2.76
N ASN A 446 19.47 13.65 2.03
CA ASN A 446 18.86 14.06 0.75
C ASN A 446 17.35 14.30 0.82
N LEU A 447 16.81 14.68 1.98
CA LEU A 447 15.37 14.87 2.18
C LEU A 447 14.80 16.01 1.32
N ASN A 448 15.58 17.06 1.04
CA ASN A 448 15.17 18.16 0.17
C ASN A 448 14.91 17.68 -1.25
N HIS A 449 15.79 16.85 -1.80
CA HIS A 449 15.61 16.27 -3.13
C HIS A 449 14.35 15.39 -3.23
N ILE A 450 14.00 14.69 -2.15
CA ILE A 450 12.75 13.94 -2.09
C ILE A 450 11.55 14.90 -2.08
N ALA A 451 11.63 15.99 -1.30
CA ALA A 451 10.56 16.98 -1.26
C ALA A 451 10.29 17.62 -2.63
N GLU A 452 11.34 17.96 -3.37
CA GLU A 452 11.23 18.46 -4.74
C GLU A 452 10.55 17.45 -5.69
N ARG A 453 10.94 16.18 -5.63
CA ARG A 453 10.32 15.13 -6.44
C ARG A 453 8.86 14.87 -6.08
N LEU A 454 8.49 15.10 -4.83
CA LEU A 454 7.12 14.89 -4.35
C LEU A 454 6.22 16.12 -4.53
N ALA A 455 6.77 17.27 -4.84
CA ALA A 455 6.00 18.51 -5.01
C ALA A 455 4.79 18.38 -5.96
N PRO A 456 4.87 17.65 -7.10
CA PRO A 456 3.72 17.45 -7.98
C PRO A 456 2.65 16.50 -7.41
N TYR A 457 2.98 15.72 -6.40
CA TYR A 457 2.13 14.65 -5.88
C TYR A 457 1.63 14.90 -4.47
N LEU A 458 2.26 15.82 -3.71
CA LEU A 458 2.00 15.96 -2.28
C LEU A 458 1.77 17.42 -1.90
N ILE A 459 0.64 17.68 -1.25
CA ILE A 459 0.38 18.96 -0.59
C ILE A 459 0.25 18.75 0.91
N ARG A 460 0.93 19.59 1.70
CA ARG A 460 0.90 19.54 3.17
C ARG A 460 0.87 20.92 3.77
N ARG A 461 -0.13 21.18 4.61
CA ARG A 461 -0.27 22.43 5.36
C ARG A 461 -0.46 22.10 6.82
N ARG A 462 0.05 22.98 7.68
CA ARG A 462 -0.13 22.90 9.14
C ARG A 462 -1.17 23.91 9.58
N LYS A 463 -1.81 23.68 10.71
CA LYS A 463 -2.79 24.63 11.27
C LYS A 463 -2.25 26.04 11.41
N LYS A 464 -0.97 26.17 11.84
CA LYS A 464 -0.27 27.45 11.96
C LYS A 464 -0.06 28.18 10.62
N ASP A 465 -0.02 27.46 9.50
CA ASP A 465 0.27 28.03 8.18
C ASP A 465 -1.01 28.60 7.52
N VAL A 466 -2.19 28.18 7.99
CA VAL A 466 -3.50 28.53 7.38
C VAL A 466 -4.31 29.56 8.18
N ALA A 467 -3.70 30.18 9.18
CA ALA A 467 -4.27 31.27 9.99
C ALA A 467 -5.74 31.03 10.43
N LEU A 468 -6.07 29.81 10.85
CA LEU A 468 -7.38 29.50 11.38
C LEU A 468 -7.60 30.28 12.69
N GLN A 469 -8.75 30.96 12.80
CA GLN A 469 -9.21 31.57 14.06
C GLN A 469 -9.64 30.46 15.04
N MET A 470 -8.66 29.72 15.54
CA MET A 470 -8.88 28.75 16.61
C MET A 470 -8.31 29.30 17.90
N PRO A 471 -8.98 29.10 19.03
CA PRO A 471 -8.39 29.46 20.33
C PRO A 471 -7.08 28.69 20.52
N PRO A 472 -6.10 29.29 21.23
CA PRO A 472 -4.83 28.63 21.49
C PRO A 472 -5.07 27.34 22.28
N ARG A 473 -4.40 26.26 21.87
CA ARG A 473 -4.40 25.00 22.62
C ARG A 473 -3.52 25.14 23.85
N THR A 474 -4.07 24.84 25.04
CA THR A 474 -3.31 24.76 26.27
C THR A 474 -3.13 23.31 26.68
N ASP A 475 -1.89 22.85 26.79
CA ASP A 475 -1.57 21.51 27.27
C ASP A 475 -1.14 21.57 28.73
N LYS A 476 -1.82 20.83 29.60
CA LYS A 476 -1.46 20.69 31.03
C LYS A 476 -1.12 19.22 31.32
N THR A 477 -0.01 18.99 32.01
CA THR A 477 0.36 17.66 32.50
C THR A 477 0.19 17.62 33.99
N LEU A 478 -0.69 16.78 34.50
CA LEU A 478 -0.95 16.58 35.91
C LEU A 478 -0.30 15.28 36.39
N PHE A 479 0.50 15.36 37.42
CA PHE A 479 1.13 14.21 38.05
C PHE A 479 0.33 13.78 39.27
N VAL A 480 -0.25 12.61 39.20
CA VAL A 480 -1.07 12.04 40.27
C VAL A 480 -0.28 10.94 40.97
N PRO A 481 -0.05 11.01 42.29
CA PRO A 481 0.72 9.99 43.00
C PRO A 481 -0.02 8.64 43.02
N MET A 482 0.73 7.58 42.92
CA MET A 482 0.21 6.21 43.09
C MET A 482 -0.05 5.90 44.57
N THR A 483 -1.02 4.99 44.83
CA THR A 483 -1.16 4.42 46.17
C THR A 483 0.02 3.49 46.49
N LYS A 484 0.17 3.09 47.75
CA LYS A 484 1.23 2.13 48.14
C LYS A 484 1.11 0.81 47.42
N GLU A 485 -0.08 0.28 47.27
CA GLU A 485 -0.40 -0.99 46.58
C GLU A 485 -0.08 -0.90 45.09
N GLN A 486 -0.39 0.22 44.45
CA GLN A 486 0.01 0.46 43.07
C GLN A 486 1.53 0.52 42.92
N MET A 487 2.22 1.22 43.85
CA MET A 487 3.66 1.38 43.84
C MET A 487 4.41 0.04 44.01
N GLU A 488 3.90 -0.86 44.87
CA GLU A 488 4.47 -2.18 45.08
C GLU A 488 4.43 -3.01 43.79
N ILE A 489 3.26 -3.14 43.15
CA ILE A 489 3.11 -3.88 41.89
C ILE A 489 3.96 -3.25 40.78
N HIS A 490 4.00 -1.93 40.71
CA HIS A 490 4.81 -1.21 39.73
C HIS A 490 6.31 -1.53 39.91
N SER A 491 6.80 -1.43 41.14
CA SER A 491 8.22 -1.64 41.48
C SER A 491 8.70 -3.07 41.20
N GLU A 492 7.91 -4.08 41.50
CA GLU A 492 8.21 -5.48 41.17
C GLU A 492 8.39 -5.69 39.67
N ASN A 493 7.48 -5.09 38.87
CA ASN A 493 7.58 -5.19 37.41
C ASN A 493 8.72 -4.36 36.86
N GLN A 494 9.00 -3.18 37.41
CA GLN A 494 10.16 -2.35 37.07
C GLN A 494 11.47 -3.09 37.29
N PHE A 495 11.62 -3.80 38.40
CA PHE A 495 12.79 -4.66 38.64
C PHE A 495 12.95 -5.75 37.57
N THR A 496 11.83 -6.38 37.20
CA THR A 496 11.84 -7.40 36.13
C THR A 496 12.26 -6.81 34.78
N VAL A 497 11.74 -5.64 34.44
CA VAL A 497 12.10 -4.90 33.22
C VAL A 497 13.57 -4.52 33.23
N ALA A 498 14.08 -3.94 34.33
CA ALA A 498 15.47 -3.55 34.46
C ALA A 498 16.44 -4.74 34.24
N ARG A 499 16.15 -5.88 34.89
CA ARG A 499 16.95 -7.12 34.75
C ARG A 499 16.97 -7.64 33.32
N LEU A 500 15.84 -7.59 32.61
CA LEU A 500 15.75 -8.05 31.21
C LEU A 500 16.47 -7.08 30.25
N ILE A 501 16.41 -5.77 30.51
CA ILE A 501 17.15 -4.75 29.75
C ILE A 501 18.66 -4.94 29.95
N GLU A 502 19.11 -5.17 31.20
CA GLU A 502 20.52 -5.44 31.48
C GLU A 502 21.01 -6.71 30.79
N LYS A 503 20.21 -7.80 30.84
CA LYS A 503 20.51 -9.02 30.08
C LYS A 503 20.65 -8.70 28.58
N TRP A 504 19.74 -7.93 28.00
CA TRP A 504 19.80 -7.54 26.60
C TRP A 504 21.06 -6.69 26.30
N ARG A 505 21.38 -5.71 27.13
CA ARG A 505 22.60 -4.89 26.97
C ARG A 505 23.86 -5.73 26.96
N ARG A 506 23.93 -6.76 27.81
CA ARG A 506 25.08 -7.63 27.93
C ARG A 506 25.21 -8.66 26.80
N THR A 507 24.08 -9.22 26.34
CA THR A 507 24.07 -10.33 25.39
C THR A 507 23.62 -9.94 23.99
N MET A 508 23.10 -8.72 23.82
CA MET A 508 22.40 -8.22 22.61
C MET A 508 21.29 -9.15 22.12
N PHE A 509 20.81 -10.06 22.98
CA PHE A 509 19.82 -11.07 22.66
C PHE A 509 18.79 -11.25 23.79
N LEU A 510 17.52 -11.38 23.41
CA LEU A 510 16.44 -11.84 24.30
C LEU A 510 15.73 -13.02 23.65
N SER A 511 15.51 -14.07 24.42
CA SER A 511 14.65 -15.18 24.01
C SER A 511 13.21 -14.70 23.80
N GLU A 512 12.41 -15.46 23.04
CA GLU A 512 10.99 -15.12 22.84
C GLU A 512 10.22 -15.06 24.17
N LYS A 513 10.56 -15.94 25.11
CA LYS A 513 10.00 -15.93 26.48
C LYS A 513 10.36 -14.64 27.22
N ASP A 514 11.62 -14.19 27.14
CA ASP A 514 12.06 -12.94 27.78
C ASP A 514 11.38 -11.71 27.15
N ARG A 515 11.23 -11.69 25.83
CA ARG A 515 10.50 -10.62 25.13
C ARG A 515 9.04 -10.52 25.57
N LYS A 516 8.34 -11.67 25.64
CA LYS A 516 6.96 -11.73 26.13
C LYS A 516 6.87 -11.23 27.57
N LYS A 517 7.81 -11.65 28.44
CA LYS A 517 7.86 -11.21 29.82
C LYS A 517 8.13 -9.72 29.95
N LEU A 518 9.04 -9.17 29.16
CA LEU A 518 9.34 -7.74 29.12
C LEU A 518 8.10 -6.91 28.74
N LEU A 519 7.45 -7.28 27.63
CA LEU A 519 6.23 -6.59 27.16
C LEU A 519 5.08 -6.71 28.16
N MET A 520 4.90 -7.87 28.77
CA MET A 520 3.89 -8.09 29.81
C MET A 520 4.16 -7.21 31.04
N SER A 521 5.40 -7.17 31.56
CA SER A 521 5.74 -6.32 32.70
C SER A 521 5.56 -4.83 32.42
N LEU A 522 5.94 -4.36 31.22
CA LEU A 522 5.69 -2.99 30.78
C LEU A 522 4.18 -2.67 30.70
N SER A 523 3.37 -3.61 30.23
CA SER A 523 1.91 -3.44 30.19
C SER A 523 1.30 -3.41 31.58
N ILE A 524 1.76 -4.26 32.50
CA ILE A 524 1.33 -4.25 33.90
C ILE A 524 1.66 -2.92 34.58
N MET A 525 2.89 -2.40 34.39
CA MET A 525 3.29 -1.10 34.93
C MET A 525 2.37 0.03 34.44
N ARG A 526 1.98 0.03 33.16
CA ARG A 526 1.05 1.03 32.61
C ARG A 526 -0.36 0.88 33.19
N MET A 527 -0.88 -0.36 33.27
CA MET A 527 -2.21 -0.63 33.81
C MET A 527 -2.33 -0.23 35.28
N VAL A 528 -1.33 -0.58 36.08
CA VAL A 528 -1.36 -0.29 37.52
C VAL A 528 -1.26 1.21 37.83
N CYS A 529 -0.60 1.99 36.96
CA CYS A 529 -0.61 3.45 37.07
C CYS A 529 -2.00 4.07 36.90
N ASP A 530 -2.94 3.37 36.29
CA ASP A 530 -4.32 3.83 36.14
C ASP A 530 -5.17 3.33 37.30
N SER A 531 -5.27 2.01 37.49
CA SER A 531 -5.96 1.38 38.63
C SER A 531 -5.55 -0.09 38.73
N THR A 532 -5.45 -0.63 39.94
CA THR A 532 -5.27 -2.06 40.17
C THR A 532 -6.42 -2.87 39.59
N PHE A 533 -7.63 -2.32 39.55
CA PHE A 533 -8.80 -2.98 38.96
C PHE A 533 -8.63 -3.32 37.46
N VAL A 534 -7.83 -2.55 36.76
CA VAL A 534 -7.53 -2.85 35.33
C VAL A 534 -6.81 -4.20 35.20
N LEU A 535 -6.01 -4.59 36.22
CA LEU A 535 -5.28 -5.85 36.26
C LEU A 535 -6.15 -7.00 36.74
N ASP A 536 -6.69 -6.92 37.97
CA ASP A 536 -7.25 -8.04 38.69
C ASP A 536 -8.80 -8.08 38.73
N GLN A 537 -9.45 -6.97 38.36
CA GLN A 537 -10.91 -6.76 38.41
C GLN A 537 -11.52 -6.96 39.82
N ARG A 538 -10.71 -6.84 40.86
CA ARG A 538 -11.10 -7.05 42.25
C ARG A 538 -10.70 -5.88 43.16
N SER A 539 -9.41 -5.55 43.18
CA SER A 539 -8.90 -4.46 44.00
C SER A 539 -9.12 -3.13 43.31
N ARG A 540 -9.41 -2.08 44.09
CA ARG A 540 -9.60 -0.75 43.55
C ARG A 540 -8.72 0.24 44.29
N HIS A 541 -7.51 0.45 43.76
CA HIS A 541 -6.58 1.46 44.18
C HIS A 541 -6.33 2.38 42.97
N ASP A 542 -6.92 3.57 42.98
CA ASP A 542 -6.90 4.51 41.87
C ASP A 542 -7.04 5.95 42.34
N THR A 543 -5.97 6.70 42.38
CA THR A 543 -5.97 8.13 42.67
C THR A 543 -6.35 8.96 41.43
N LYS A 544 -6.06 8.46 40.22
CA LYS A 544 -6.38 9.13 38.95
C LYS A 544 -7.88 9.35 38.74
N ILE A 545 -8.72 8.40 39.17
CA ILE A 545 -10.18 8.53 39.03
C ILE A 545 -10.68 9.69 39.87
N ALA A 546 -10.23 9.77 41.14
CA ALA A 546 -10.64 10.85 42.06
C ALA A 546 -10.21 12.21 41.50
N GLU A 547 -8.97 12.33 41.01
CA GLU A 547 -8.45 13.58 40.43
C GLU A 547 -9.22 13.96 39.16
N THR A 548 -9.49 12.98 38.29
CA THR A 548 -10.26 13.23 37.06
C THR A 548 -11.69 13.67 37.37
N MET A 549 -12.33 13.10 38.39
CA MET A 549 -13.69 13.50 38.81
C MET A 549 -13.68 14.92 39.35
N HIS A 550 -12.64 15.31 40.12
CA HIS A 550 -12.47 16.68 40.61
C HIS A 550 -12.37 17.68 39.45
N ILE A 551 -11.54 17.37 38.43
CA ILE A 551 -11.39 18.22 37.24
C ILE A 551 -12.72 18.33 36.47
N ILE A 552 -13.45 17.21 36.31
CA ILE A 552 -14.77 17.21 35.65
C ILE A 552 -15.74 18.11 36.42
N ASP A 553 -15.79 17.98 37.72
CA ASP A 553 -16.67 18.80 38.56
C ASP A 553 -16.34 20.30 38.45
N GLU A 554 -15.06 20.66 38.50
CA GLU A 554 -14.60 22.01 38.29
C GLU A 554 -15.00 22.58 36.92
N MET A 555 -14.83 21.79 35.85
CA MET A 555 -15.16 22.22 34.49
C MET A 555 -16.68 22.36 34.29
N ILE A 556 -17.46 21.40 34.77
CA ILE A 556 -18.91 21.39 34.59
C ILE A 556 -19.59 22.47 35.45
N SER A 557 -19.08 22.74 36.65
CA SER A 557 -19.64 23.73 37.57
C SER A 557 -19.45 25.18 37.08
N ASN A 558 -18.47 25.42 36.24
CA ASN A 558 -18.12 26.77 35.75
C ASN A 558 -18.81 27.16 34.43
N GLY A 559 -19.63 26.30 33.81
CA GLY A 559 -20.30 26.63 32.53
C GLY A 559 -20.93 25.48 31.80
N ASP A 560 -21.17 25.70 30.50
CA ASP A 560 -21.75 24.69 29.57
C ASP A 560 -20.71 23.80 28.89
N GLU A 561 -19.54 23.70 29.48
CA GLU A 561 -18.42 22.97 28.91
C GLU A 561 -18.70 21.46 28.85
N LYS A 562 -18.21 20.81 27.80
CA LYS A 562 -18.28 19.35 27.60
C LYS A 562 -16.88 18.77 27.67
N VAL A 563 -16.76 17.62 28.31
CA VAL A 563 -15.47 16.96 28.57
C VAL A 563 -15.37 15.65 27.79
N VAL A 564 -14.24 15.45 27.09
CA VAL A 564 -13.94 14.19 26.41
C VAL A 564 -12.79 13.49 27.12
N ILE A 565 -12.97 12.23 27.51
CA ILE A 565 -11.99 11.45 28.25
C ILE A 565 -11.55 10.27 27.39
N PHE A 566 -10.26 10.19 27.13
CA PHE A 566 -9.65 9.06 26.42
C PHE A 566 -8.87 8.17 27.39
N SER A 567 -9.00 6.86 27.24
CA SER A 567 -8.14 5.90 27.89
C SER A 567 -7.88 4.70 26.98
N GLN A 568 -6.65 4.21 27.02
CA GLN A 568 -6.30 2.96 26.33
C GLN A 568 -7.08 1.74 26.88
N TRP A 569 -7.47 1.80 28.14
CA TRP A 569 -8.11 0.67 28.84
C TRP A 569 -9.60 0.90 29.00
N GLU A 570 -10.42 0.09 28.31
CA GLU A 570 -11.87 0.12 28.47
C GLU A 570 -12.30 -0.05 29.95
N ARG A 571 -11.59 -0.91 30.70
CA ARG A 571 -11.87 -1.14 32.13
C ARG A 571 -11.71 0.15 32.97
N MET A 572 -10.73 0.99 32.65
CA MET A 572 -10.54 2.27 33.31
C MET A 572 -11.75 3.19 33.07
N LEU A 573 -12.22 3.25 31.83
CA LEU A 573 -13.40 4.06 31.49
C LEU A 573 -14.70 3.48 32.10
N ARG A 574 -14.80 2.17 32.32
CA ARG A 574 -15.93 1.57 33.04
C ARG A 574 -15.97 1.99 34.51
N ILE A 575 -14.78 2.10 35.16
CA ILE A 575 -14.72 2.64 36.53
C ILE A 575 -15.13 4.11 36.53
N MET A 576 -14.65 4.88 35.54
CA MET A 576 -15.03 6.28 35.38
C MET A 576 -16.53 6.45 35.18
N ALA A 577 -17.15 5.62 34.32
CA ALA A 577 -18.58 5.59 34.10
C ALA A 577 -19.38 5.36 35.39
N GLN A 578 -18.93 4.40 36.23
CA GLN A 578 -19.54 4.17 37.55
C GLN A 578 -19.43 5.39 38.49
N SER A 579 -18.34 6.16 38.37
CA SER A 579 -18.18 7.38 39.17
C SER A 579 -19.08 8.49 38.66
N LEU A 580 -19.23 8.66 37.35
CA LEU A 580 -20.18 9.57 36.73
C LEU A 580 -21.64 9.25 37.07
N ASP A 581 -22.00 7.95 37.08
CA ASP A 581 -23.33 7.48 37.49
C ASP A 581 -23.66 7.88 38.94
N LYS A 582 -22.68 7.75 39.85
CA LYS A 582 -22.85 8.17 41.28
C LYS A 582 -23.12 9.64 41.43
N GLU A 583 -22.40 10.46 40.69
CA GLU A 583 -22.55 11.94 40.69
C GLU A 583 -23.70 12.41 39.78
N LYS A 584 -24.42 11.49 39.12
CA LYS A 584 -25.53 11.76 38.18
C LYS A 584 -25.14 12.68 37.03
N ILE A 585 -23.89 12.55 36.55
CA ILE A 585 -23.39 13.28 35.39
C ILE A 585 -23.70 12.49 34.13
N GLY A 586 -24.43 13.10 33.19
CA GLY A 586 -24.77 12.47 31.91
C GLY A 586 -23.56 12.25 31.02
N TYR A 587 -23.39 11.05 30.48
CA TYR A 587 -22.27 10.70 29.61
C TYR A 587 -22.66 9.80 28.46
N ARG A 588 -21.77 9.69 27.44
CA ARG A 588 -21.80 8.65 26.41
C ARG A 588 -20.51 7.89 26.41
N PHE A 589 -20.57 6.59 26.10
CA PHE A 589 -19.42 5.70 26.17
C PHE A 589 -19.19 4.99 24.83
N LEU A 590 -18.11 5.32 24.15
CA LEU A 590 -17.69 4.75 22.89
C LEU A 590 -16.50 3.80 23.11
N HIS A 591 -16.67 2.53 22.82
CA HIS A 591 -15.65 1.49 22.94
C HIS A 591 -15.69 0.52 21.76
N GLY A 592 -14.71 -0.38 21.65
CA GLY A 592 -14.59 -1.32 20.54
C GLY A 592 -15.79 -2.25 20.30
N GLY A 593 -16.58 -2.52 21.34
CA GLY A 593 -17.81 -3.32 21.26
C GLY A 593 -19.04 -2.59 20.69
N VAL A 594 -18.97 -1.25 20.52
CA VAL A 594 -20.08 -0.48 19.93
C VAL A 594 -20.12 -0.68 18.42
N PRO A 595 -21.24 -1.18 17.84
CA PRO A 595 -21.40 -1.32 16.41
C PRO A 595 -21.17 -0.01 15.67
N SER A 596 -20.47 -0.06 14.53
CA SER A 596 -20.11 1.14 13.75
C SER A 596 -21.32 1.99 13.36
N ALA A 597 -22.48 1.36 13.10
CA ALA A 597 -23.73 2.06 12.77
C ALA A 597 -24.27 2.93 13.91
N LYS A 598 -24.02 2.56 15.19
CA LYS A 598 -24.50 3.30 16.37
C LYS A 598 -23.54 4.37 16.88
N ARG A 599 -22.30 4.37 16.41
CA ARG A 599 -21.28 5.35 16.85
C ARG A 599 -21.65 6.79 16.54
N PRO A 600 -22.18 7.11 15.33
CA PRO A 600 -22.61 8.46 14.99
C PRO A 600 -23.67 9.02 15.93
N GLU A 601 -24.68 8.19 16.29
CA GLU A 601 -25.76 8.57 17.20
C GLU A 601 -25.23 8.96 18.59
N LEU A 602 -24.24 8.22 19.12
CA LEU A 602 -23.61 8.56 20.40
C LEU A 602 -22.86 9.88 20.37
N ILE A 603 -22.21 10.19 19.24
CA ILE A 603 -21.47 11.43 19.05
C ILE A 603 -22.44 12.61 18.91
N GLU A 604 -23.48 12.44 18.12
CA GLU A 604 -24.52 13.44 17.89
C GLU A 604 -25.25 13.79 19.18
N ASP A 605 -25.67 12.77 19.95
CA ASP A 605 -26.29 12.98 21.25
C ASP A 605 -25.34 13.68 22.24
N PHE A 606 -24.03 13.35 22.23
CA PHE A 606 -23.07 14.12 23.03
C PHE A 606 -22.98 15.57 22.58
N LEU A 607 -23.01 15.87 21.29
CA LEU A 607 -22.87 17.23 20.77
C LEU A 607 -24.14 18.07 21.02
N GLU A 608 -25.33 17.51 20.83
CA GLU A 608 -26.58 18.24 20.84
C GLU A 608 -27.29 18.22 22.20
N ASN A 609 -27.14 17.17 22.99
CA ASN A 609 -27.84 17.01 24.26
C ASN A 609 -27.12 17.78 25.39
N PRO A 610 -27.72 18.83 25.97
CA PRO A 610 -27.10 19.60 27.06
C PRO A 610 -26.88 18.79 28.35
N GLN A 611 -27.67 17.72 28.56
CA GLN A 611 -27.54 16.84 29.72
C GLN A 611 -26.36 15.88 29.58
N CYS A 612 -25.85 15.67 28.38
CA CYS A 612 -24.70 14.83 28.13
C CYS A 612 -23.42 15.67 28.18
N ARG A 613 -22.75 15.65 29.34
CA ARG A 613 -21.60 16.51 29.64
C ARG A 613 -20.25 15.82 29.39
N VAL A 614 -20.22 14.49 29.44
CA VAL A 614 -18.98 13.72 29.34
C VAL A 614 -19.05 12.71 28.21
N PHE A 615 -17.96 12.59 27.44
CA PHE A 615 -17.80 11.54 26.43
C PHE A 615 -16.60 10.68 26.77
N LEU A 616 -16.84 9.40 27.02
CA LEU A 616 -15.79 8.42 27.29
C LEU A 616 -15.44 7.67 26.00
N SER A 617 -14.17 7.62 25.62
CA SER A 617 -13.74 6.89 24.43
C SER A 617 -12.47 6.09 24.66
N THR A 618 -12.42 4.88 24.11
CA THR A 618 -11.17 4.12 23.98
C THR A 618 -10.50 4.41 22.64
N ASP A 619 -9.18 4.17 22.53
CA ASP A 619 -8.46 4.25 21.26
C ASP A 619 -9.10 3.36 20.18
N ALA A 620 -9.59 2.17 20.56
CA ALA A 620 -10.31 1.26 19.67
C ALA A 620 -11.73 1.75 19.30
N GLY A 621 -12.31 2.65 20.10
CA GLY A 621 -13.57 3.32 19.80
C GLY A 621 -13.40 4.48 18.82
N SER A 622 -12.28 5.18 18.88
CA SER A 622 -11.96 6.34 18.04
C SER A 622 -11.41 5.95 16.66
N THR A 623 -10.96 4.72 16.48
CA THR A 623 -10.50 4.15 15.20
C THR A 623 -11.57 3.21 14.67
#